data_70400b18ab4f8331dafd8ac2f7058cc6
#
_entry.id   70400b18ab4f8331dafd8ac2f7058cc6
#
_cell.length_a   1.000
_cell.length_b   1.000
_cell.length_c   1.000
_cell.angle_alpha   90.00
_cell.angle_beta   90.00
_cell.angle_gamma   90.00
#
_symmetry.space_group_name_H-M   'P 1'
#
loop_
_entity.id
_entity.type
_entity.pdbx_description
1 polymer ?
#
loop_
_entity_poly.entity_id
_entity_poly.type
_entity_poly.pdbx_seq_one_letter_code
_entity_poly.pdbx_strand_id
1 'polypeptide(L)'
;EPADPAARVVRTVLGDRAGREWLQAPWSGVPAALGSSTTADWPKQWNRWRERALEADPSRDLARVERAGGGFVMRSDPRWPAQLECLGEDEPLGLWFLGSLPESPACSGYVSIVGARASTSAGGRCARNMAYQLARAGYGVVSGGAIGIDIEAHRGAMAGDGATVCVLAGGVLNPYPACHTEDFRQMVAGRGVLIS
;
A
#
# COMPACT_ATOMS: atom_id res chain seq x y z
N GLU A 1 -5.42 -5.70 -9.04
CA GLU A 1 -5.09 -6.22 -7.70
C GLU A 1 -3.79 -7.02 -7.79
N PRO A 2 -2.68 -6.54 -7.22
CA PRO A 2 -1.38 -7.22 -7.32
C PRO A 2 -1.38 -8.64 -6.75
N ALA A 3 -2.20 -8.87 -5.73
CA ALA A 3 -2.34 -10.19 -5.09
C ALA A 3 -3.34 -11.12 -5.80
N ASP A 4 -3.94 -10.72 -6.93
CA ASP A 4 -4.82 -11.59 -7.71
C ASP A 4 -3.98 -12.49 -8.63
N PRO A 5 -3.93 -13.82 -8.40
CA PRO A 5 -3.13 -14.73 -9.21
C PRO A 5 -3.51 -14.70 -10.69
N ALA A 6 -4.79 -14.51 -11.00
CA ALA A 6 -5.25 -14.44 -12.39
C ALA A 6 -4.82 -13.14 -13.08
N ALA A 7 -4.83 -11.99 -12.37
CA ALA A 7 -4.30 -10.73 -12.88
C ALA A 7 -2.79 -10.81 -13.15
N ARG A 8 -2.06 -11.51 -12.29
CA ARG A 8 -0.63 -11.77 -12.48
C ARG A 8 -0.38 -12.56 -13.77
N VAL A 9 -1.11 -13.66 -13.99
CA VAL A 9 -0.99 -14.47 -15.21
C VAL A 9 -1.27 -13.64 -16.47
N VAL A 10 -2.33 -12.82 -16.46
CA VAL A 10 -2.64 -11.92 -17.60
C VAL A 10 -1.47 -10.98 -17.88
N ARG A 11 -0.93 -10.34 -16.85
CA ARG A 11 0.20 -9.42 -17.00
C ARG A 11 1.47 -10.13 -17.50
N THR A 12 1.80 -11.28 -16.94
CA THR A 12 3.01 -12.03 -17.31
C THR A 12 2.95 -12.55 -18.75
N VAL A 13 1.79 -13.03 -19.17
CA VAL A 13 1.61 -13.70 -20.47
C VAL A 13 1.29 -12.70 -21.59
N LEU A 14 0.39 -11.73 -21.36
CA LEU A 14 0.00 -10.77 -22.37
C LEU A 14 0.79 -9.46 -22.31
N GLY A 15 1.35 -9.13 -21.15
CA GLY A 15 1.89 -7.81 -20.87
C GLY A 15 0.81 -6.76 -20.62
N ASP A 16 1.23 -5.59 -20.14
CA ASP A 16 0.30 -4.54 -19.68
C ASP A 16 -0.56 -3.95 -20.82
N ARG A 17 0.03 -3.82 -22.00
CA ARG A 17 -0.67 -3.25 -23.17
C ARG A 17 -1.76 -4.19 -23.68
N ALA A 18 -1.41 -5.43 -24.04
CA ALA A 18 -2.36 -6.37 -24.59
C ALA A 18 -3.41 -6.81 -23.55
N GLY A 19 -3.05 -6.90 -22.27
CA GLY A 19 -4.00 -7.14 -21.18
C GLY A 19 -5.03 -6.01 -21.06
N ARG A 20 -4.63 -4.76 -21.22
CA ARG A 20 -5.51 -3.59 -21.23
C ARG A 20 -6.42 -3.57 -22.44
N GLU A 21 -5.87 -3.82 -23.63
CA GLU A 21 -6.64 -3.93 -24.87
C GLU A 21 -7.69 -5.04 -24.77
N TRP A 22 -7.36 -6.19 -24.21
CA TRP A 22 -8.30 -7.27 -23.94
C TRP A 22 -9.44 -6.88 -23.01
N LEU A 23 -9.16 -6.13 -21.93
CA LEU A 23 -10.17 -5.65 -21.00
C LEU A 23 -11.08 -4.58 -21.60
N GLN A 24 -10.59 -3.79 -22.54
CA GLN A 24 -11.38 -2.75 -23.23
C GLN A 24 -12.28 -3.30 -24.34
N ALA A 25 -11.91 -4.44 -24.94
CA ALA A 25 -12.69 -5.08 -25.98
C ALA A 25 -13.97 -5.75 -25.41
N PRO A 26 -14.99 -6.02 -26.22
CA PRO A 26 -16.07 -6.92 -25.84
C PRO A 26 -15.54 -8.31 -25.47
N TRP A 27 -16.21 -9.00 -24.56
CA TRP A 27 -15.82 -10.37 -24.21
C TRP A 27 -15.85 -11.30 -25.45
N SER A 28 -14.72 -11.80 -25.82
CA SER A 28 -14.54 -12.74 -26.96
C SER A 28 -13.92 -14.08 -26.55
N GLY A 29 -13.86 -14.33 -25.25
CA GLY A 29 -13.20 -15.49 -24.69
C GLY A 29 -11.83 -15.20 -24.09
N VAL A 30 -11.21 -16.22 -23.59
CA VAL A 30 -9.85 -16.16 -23.01
C VAL A 30 -8.85 -16.17 -24.15
N PRO A 31 -7.89 -15.23 -24.21
CA PRO A 31 -6.82 -15.29 -25.19
C PRO A 31 -6.09 -16.63 -25.14
N ALA A 32 -5.81 -17.21 -26.31
CA ALA A 32 -5.16 -18.53 -26.41
C ALA A 32 -3.81 -18.59 -25.66
N ALA A 33 -3.11 -17.45 -25.58
CA ALA A 33 -1.85 -17.35 -24.85
C ALA A 33 -2.00 -17.59 -23.34
N LEU A 34 -3.18 -17.35 -22.75
CA LEU A 34 -3.42 -17.60 -21.32
C LEU A 34 -3.70 -19.09 -21.03
N GLY A 35 -4.12 -19.85 -22.04
CA GLY A 35 -4.33 -21.29 -21.96
C GLY A 35 -5.21 -21.74 -20.78
N SER A 36 -4.98 -22.97 -20.32
CA SER A 36 -5.60 -23.54 -19.13
C SER A 36 -4.80 -23.30 -17.83
N SER A 37 -3.98 -22.27 -17.81
CA SER A 37 -2.96 -22.05 -16.77
C SER A 37 -3.51 -21.76 -15.38
N THR A 38 -4.80 -21.52 -15.23
CA THR A 38 -5.43 -21.26 -13.92
C THR A 38 -6.81 -21.88 -13.83
N THR A 39 -7.25 -22.18 -12.61
CA THR A 39 -8.64 -22.57 -12.28
C THR A 39 -9.58 -21.36 -12.18
N ALA A 40 -9.19 -20.20 -12.71
CA ALA A 40 -9.95 -18.96 -12.62
C ALA A 40 -11.25 -19.03 -13.45
N ASP A 41 -12.34 -18.53 -12.87
CA ASP A 41 -13.57 -18.21 -13.60
C ASP A 41 -13.34 -16.94 -14.42
N TRP A 42 -12.77 -17.11 -15.62
CA TRP A 42 -12.35 -16.02 -16.49
C TRP A 42 -13.47 -15.04 -16.84
N PRO A 43 -14.71 -15.46 -17.17
CA PRO A 43 -15.80 -14.52 -17.44
C PRO A 43 -16.09 -13.60 -16.25
N LYS A 44 -16.13 -14.16 -15.04
CA LYS A 44 -16.38 -13.41 -13.81
C LYS A 44 -15.24 -12.46 -13.48
N GLN A 45 -13.99 -12.92 -13.59
CA GLN A 45 -12.81 -12.10 -13.37
C GLN A 45 -12.71 -10.97 -14.37
N TRP A 46 -12.91 -11.25 -15.66
CA TRP A 46 -12.86 -10.25 -16.72
C TRP A 46 -13.91 -9.14 -16.51
N ASN A 47 -15.17 -9.50 -16.19
CA ASN A 47 -16.21 -8.52 -15.90
C ASN A 47 -15.80 -7.60 -14.73
N ARG A 48 -15.33 -8.18 -13.64
CA ARG A 48 -14.88 -7.42 -12.46
C ARG A 48 -13.73 -6.45 -12.79
N TRP A 49 -12.76 -6.89 -13.56
CA TRP A 49 -11.63 -6.05 -13.94
C TRP A 49 -12.01 -4.99 -14.96
N ARG A 50 -12.88 -5.36 -15.90
CA ARG A 50 -13.36 -4.42 -16.92
C ARG A 50 -14.16 -3.27 -16.33
N GLU A 51 -15.07 -3.53 -15.42
CA GLU A 51 -15.83 -2.48 -14.72
C GLU A 51 -14.86 -1.47 -14.07
N ARG A 52 -13.88 -1.96 -13.31
CA ARG A 52 -12.86 -1.11 -12.70
C ARG A 52 -12.00 -0.38 -13.71
N ALA A 53 -11.59 -1.03 -14.80
CA ALA A 53 -10.75 -0.42 -15.83
C ALA A 53 -11.48 0.69 -16.61
N LEU A 54 -12.80 0.58 -16.78
CA LEU A 54 -13.62 1.61 -17.42
C LEU A 54 -13.88 2.81 -16.51
N GLU A 55 -13.94 2.61 -15.20
CA GLU A 55 -14.13 3.66 -14.20
C GLU A 55 -12.82 4.36 -13.82
N ALA A 56 -11.68 3.69 -14.02
CA ALA A 56 -10.38 4.20 -13.64
C ALA A 56 -9.98 5.40 -14.50
N ASP A 57 -9.63 6.47 -13.83
CA ASP A 57 -9.02 7.66 -14.42
C ASP A 57 -7.70 7.96 -13.69
N PRO A 58 -6.59 7.33 -14.14
CA PRO A 58 -5.29 7.47 -13.47
C PRO A 58 -4.81 8.91 -13.38
N SER A 59 -5.11 9.74 -14.39
CA SER A 59 -4.70 11.16 -14.40
C SER A 59 -5.44 11.96 -13.34
N ARG A 60 -6.75 11.74 -13.24
CA ARG A 60 -7.58 12.36 -12.19
C ARG A 60 -7.16 11.89 -10.80
N ASP A 61 -6.90 10.60 -10.64
CA ASP A 61 -6.54 10.02 -9.34
C ASP A 61 -5.15 10.51 -8.90
N LEU A 62 -4.17 10.58 -9.81
CA LEU A 62 -2.87 11.18 -9.54
C LEU A 62 -3.02 12.66 -9.12
N ALA A 63 -3.74 13.45 -9.89
CA ALA A 63 -3.96 14.86 -9.56
C ALA A 63 -4.67 15.08 -8.22
N ARG A 64 -5.51 14.15 -7.78
CA ARG A 64 -6.15 14.19 -6.43
C ARG A 64 -5.15 13.92 -5.33
N VAL A 65 -4.29 12.92 -5.50
CA VAL A 65 -3.27 12.57 -4.50
C VAL A 65 -2.21 13.67 -4.42
N GLU A 66 -1.76 14.22 -5.55
CA GLU A 66 -0.81 15.34 -5.58
C GLU A 66 -1.34 16.59 -4.88
N ARG A 67 -2.60 16.94 -5.11
CA ARG A 67 -3.25 18.06 -4.39
C ARG A 67 -3.36 17.82 -2.88
N ALA A 68 -3.39 16.57 -2.45
CA ALA A 68 -3.39 16.20 -1.04
C ALA A 68 -1.97 16.11 -0.43
N GLY A 69 -0.91 16.39 -1.20
CA GLY A 69 0.47 16.34 -0.74
C GLY A 69 1.10 14.94 -0.83
N GLY A 70 0.69 14.15 -1.81
CA GLY A 70 1.23 12.82 -2.06
C GLY A 70 1.61 12.61 -3.52
N GLY A 71 1.62 11.35 -3.96
CA GLY A 71 1.96 10.97 -5.33
C GLY A 71 1.88 9.47 -5.56
N PHE A 72 2.51 9.04 -6.64
CA PHE A 72 2.62 7.64 -7.02
C PHE A 72 4.07 7.32 -7.39
N VAL A 73 4.60 6.21 -6.91
CA VAL A 73 5.96 5.73 -7.23
C VAL A 73 5.91 4.33 -7.79
N MET A 74 6.85 4.04 -8.68
CA MET A 74 7.08 2.72 -9.27
C MET A 74 8.53 2.30 -9.02
N ARG A 75 8.87 1.05 -9.35
CA ARG A 75 10.21 0.48 -9.15
C ARG A 75 11.36 1.33 -9.76
N SER A 76 11.09 2.09 -10.82
CA SER A 76 12.07 3.00 -11.43
C SER A 76 12.29 4.31 -10.69
N ASP A 77 11.47 4.62 -9.68
CA ASP A 77 11.58 5.84 -8.88
C ASP A 77 12.67 5.65 -7.80
N PRO A 78 13.58 6.60 -7.59
CA PRO A 78 14.61 6.54 -6.55
C PRO A 78 14.05 6.38 -5.12
N ARG A 79 12.80 6.77 -4.91
CA ARG A 79 12.08 6.65 -3.63
C ARG A 79 11.45 5.27 -3.43
N TRP A 80 11.56 4.36 -4.40
CA TRP A 80 11.02 3.01 -4.28
C TRP A 80 11.67 2.26 -3.12
N PRO A 81 10.89 1.66 -2.21
CA PRO A 81 11.46 0.88 -1.11
C PRO A 81 12.09 -0.41 -1.66
N ALA A 82 13.42 -0.46 -1.75
CA ALA A 82 14.15 -1.62 -2.28
C ALA A 82 13.83 -2.93 -1.56
N GLN A 83 13.37 -2.87 -0.30
CA GLN A 83 12.93 -4.03 0.47
C GLN A 83 11.77 -4.78 -0.16
N LEU A 84 10.96 -4.13 -1.00
CA LEU A 84 9.85 -4.77 -1.71
C LEU A 84 10.31 -5.79 -2.76
N GLU A 85 11.55 -5.70 -3.20
CA GLU A 85 12.16 -6.68 -4.14
C GLU A 85 12.16 -8.11 -3.58
N CYS A 86 12.20 -8.26 -2.24
CA CYS A 86 12.13 -9.59 -1.60
C CYS A 86 10.80 -10.31 -1.83
N LEU A 87 9.75 -9.59 -2.26
CA LEU A 87 8.45 -10.17 -2.59
C LEU A 87 8.46 -10.88 -3.96
N GLY A 88 9.49 -10.68 -4.78
CA GLY A 88 9.60 -11.34 -6.09
C GLY A 88 8.38 -11.06 -6.97
N GLU A 89 7.63 -12.13 -7.32
CA GLU A 89 6.43 -12.01 -8.15
C GLU A 89 5.26 -11.28 -7.47
N ASP A 90 5.26 -11.16 -6.15
CA ASP A 90 4.24 -10.47 -5.36
C ASP A 90 4.59 -8.98 -5.14
N GLU A 91 5.71 -8.50 -5.70
CA GLU A 91 6.09 -7.11 -5.65
C GLU A 91 4.99 -6.23 -6.29
N PRO A 92 4.52 -5.17 -5.59
CA PRO A 92 3.50 -4.28 -6.15
C PRO A 92 4.04 -3.52 -7.36
N LEU A 93 3.18 -3.19 -8.32
CA LEU A 93 3.53 -2.41 -9.51
C LEU A 93 3.89 -0.97 -9.20
N GLY A 94 3.35 -0.44 -8.14
CA GLY A 94 3.55 0.91 -7.68
C GLY A 94 2.84 1.14 -6.36
N LEU A 95 3.17 2.24 -5.71
CA LEU A 95 2.60 2.65 -4.44
C LEU A 95 2.05 4.06 -4.56
N TRP A 96 0.82 4.22 -4.17
CA TRP A 96 0.27 5.52 -3.83
C TRP A 96 0.81 5.93 -2.47
N PHE A 97 1.19 7.19 -2.30
CA PHE A 97 1.63 7.70 -1.01
C PHE A 97 1.02 9.07 -0.69
N LEU A 98 0.90 9.37 0.58
CA LEU A 98 0.51 10.67 1.12
C LEU A 98 1.47 11.02 2.25
N GLY A 99 2.09 12.20 2.18
CA GLY A 99 3.16 12.62 3.08
C GLY A 99 4.53 12.56 2.42
N SER A 100 5.59 12.53 3.22
CA SER A 100 6.96 12.57 2.73
C SER A 100 7.54 11.18 2.56
N LEU A 101 7.70 10.75 1.29
CA LEU A 101 8.41 9.51 0.97
C LEU A 101 9.90 9.85 0.78
N PRO A 102 10.80 9.38 1.63
CA PRO A 102 12.22 9.75 1.55
C PRO A 102 12.91 9.10 0.35
N GLU A 103 13.82 9.83 -0.31
CA GLU A 103 14.68 9.33 -1.40
C GLU A 103 15.79 8.40 -0.90
N SER A 104 16.09 8.42 0.38
CA SER A 104 17.09 7.59 1.06
C SER A 104 16.51 7.11 2.38
N PRO A 105 17.02 6.02 2.97
CA PRO A 105 16.54 5.59 4.28
C PRO A 105 16.63 6.73 5.28
N ALA A 106 15.46 7.26 5.67
CA ALA A 106 15.37 8.33 6.68
C ALA A 106 15.72 7.84 8.09
N CYS A 107 16.12 6.57 8.22
CA CYS A 107 16.36 5.90 9.48
C CYS A 107 17.32 4.71 9.28
N SER A 108 17.84 4.16 10.38
CA SER A 108 18.77 3.01 10.41
C SER A 108 18.14 1.70 9.88
N GLY A 109 16.83 1.67 9.71
CA GLY A 109 16.04 0.53 9.25
C GLY A 109 14.60 0.66 9.70
N TYR A 110 13.74 -0.27 9.28
CA TYR A 110 12.33 -0.29 9.64
C TYR A 110 11.99 -1.54 10.45
N VAL A 111 11.13 -1.37 11.46
CA VAL A 111 10.59 -2.47 12.27
C VAL A 111 9.06 -2.48 12.14
N SER A 112 8.50 -3.62 11.75
CA SER A 112 7.06 -3.80 11.71
C SER A 112 6.52 -4.12 13.10
N ILE A 113 5.53 -3.34 13.56
CA ILE A 113 4.81 -3.60 14.82
C ILE A 113 3.34 -3.78 14.46
N VAL A 114 2.84 -4.99 14.60
CA VAL A 114 1.46 -5.37 14.27
C VAL A 114 0.85 -6.20 15.39
N GLY A 115 -0.47 -6.21 15.49
CA GLY A 115 -1.10 -7.02 16.52
C GLY A 115 -2.62 -6.93 16.57
N ALA A 116 -3.18 -7.35 17.71
CA ALA A 116 -4.62 -7.47 17.87
C ALA A 116 -5.34 -6.11 17.77
N ARG A 117 -6.47 -6.12 17.05
CA ARG A 117 -7.39 -4.98 17.00
C ARG A 117 -8.07 -4.76 18.35
N ALA A 118 -8.41 -5.83 19.07
CA ALA A 118 -8.92 -5.82 20.42
C ALA A 118 -7.77 -5.96 21.44
N SER A 119 -6.82 -5.04 21.38
CA SER A 119 -5.69 -5.03 22.32
C SER A 119 -6.13 -4.62 23.71
N THR A 120 -5.47 -5.20 24.71
CA THR A 120 -5.60 -4.70 26.09
C THR A 120 -4.89 -3.35 26.25
N SER A 121 -5.27 -2.58 27.27
CA SER A 121 -4.57 -1.32 27.58
C SER A 121 -3.07 -1.53 27.86
N ALA A 122 -2.70 -2.67 28.45
CA ALA A 122 -1.29 -3.02 28.66
C ALA A 122 -0.56 -3.31 27.35
N GLY A 123 -1.19 -4.07 26.43
CA GLY A 123 -0.64 -4.35 25.11
C GLY A 123 -0.44 -3.08 24.27
N GLY A 124 -1.43 -2.18 24.27
CA GLY A 124 -1.32 -0.89 23.59
C GLY A 124 -0.18 -0.02 24.15
N ARG A 125 -0.05 0.07 25.47
CA ARG A 125 1.09 0.79 26.10
C ARG A 125 2.43 0.15 25.76
N CYS A 126 2.51 -1.17 25.72
CA CYS A 126 3.73 -1.88 25.34
C CYS A 126 4.14 -1.55 23.90
N ALA A 127 3.19 -1.63 22.94
CA ALA A 127 3.43 -1.29 21.53
C ALA A 127 3.89 0.17 21.38
N ARG A 128 3.21 1.10 22.04
CA ARG A 128 3.58 2.53 22.03
C ARG A 128 4.97 2.77 22.58
N ASN A 129 5.31 2.17 23.72
CA ASN A 129 6.63 2.33 24.32
C ASN A 129 7.73 1.70 23.45
N MET A 130 7.51 0.52 22.89
CA MET A 130 8.45 -0.13 21.97
C MET A 130 8.71 0.75 20.75
N ALA A 131 7.66 1.24 20.10
CA ALA A 131 7.77 2.14 18.96
C ALA A 131 8.51 3.44 19.29
N TYR A 132 8.23 4.02 20.46
CA TYR A 132 8.94 5.20 20.95
C TYR A 132 10.45 4.94 21.10
N GLN A 133 10.83 3.83 21.73
CA GLN A 133 12.25 3.47 21.92
C GLN A 133 12.94 3.20 20.58
N LEU A 134 12.29 2.52 19.65
CA LEU A 134 12.79 2.30 18.29
C LEU A 134 13.02 3.63 17.55
N ALA A 135 12.06 4.53 17.61
CA ALA A 135 12.16 5.86 17.01
C ALA A 135 13.35 6.65 17.59
N ARG A 136 13.51 6.64 18.93
CA ARG A 136 14.65 7.28 19.63
C ARG A 136 15.99 6.64 19.29
N ALA A 137 16.00 5.35 18.93
CA ALA A 137 17.18 4.63 18.46
C ALA A 137 17.46 4.83 16.94
N GLY A 138 16.66 5.64 16.25
CA GLY A 138 16.85 5.95 14.84
C GLY A 138 16.22 4.93 13.88
N TYR A 139 15.32 4.05 14.35
CA TYR A 139 14.55 3.14 13.50
C TYR A 139 13.19 3.73 13.13
N GLY A 140 12.73 3.41 11.94
CA GLY A 140 11.36 3.68 11.51
C GLY A 140 10.40 2.55 11.94
N VAL A 141 9.13 2.89 12.10
CA VAL A 141 8.07 1.94 12.44
C VAL A 141 7.13 1.76 11.27
N VAL A 142 6.83 0.50 10.91
CA VAL A 142 5.83 0.17 9.88
C VAL A 142 4.65 -0.52 10.54
N SER A 143 3.43 -0.12 10.21
CA SER A 143 2.21 -0.76 10.69
C SER A 143 1.02 -0.50 9.75
N GLY A 144 -0.12 -1.15 10.01
CA GLY A 144 -1.31 -1.06 9.16
C GLY A 144 -2.31 0.03 9.55
N GLY A 145 -2.06 0.77 10.63
CA GLY A 145 -2.97 1.82 11.11
C GLY A 145 -4.31 1.33 11.67
N ALA A 146 -4.47 0.03 11.90
CA ALA A 146 -5.68 -0.56 12.46
C ALA A 146 -5.92 -0.13 13.91
N ILE A 147 -7.14 -0.32 14.40
CA ILE A 147 -7.48 -0.16 15.82
C ILE A 147 -6.60 -1.12 16.64
N GLY A 148 -6.17 -0.70 17.82
CA GLY A 148 -5.38 -1.53 18.74
C GLY A 148 -3.88 -1.32 18.62
N ILE A 149 -3.11 -2.39 18.44
CA ILE A 149 -1.65 -2.34 18.45
C ILE A 149 -1.07 -1.42 17.39
N ASP A 150 -1.60 -1.45 16.18
CA ASP A 150 -1.06 -0.72 15.04
C ASP A 150 -1.03 0.79 15.28
N ILE A 151 -2.17 1.37 15.66
CA ILE A 151 -2.24 2.82 15.90
C ILE A 151 -1.38 3.24 17.10
N GLU A 152 -1.29 2.39 18.13
CA GLU A 152 -0.43 2.68 19.28
C GLU A 152 1.06 2.68 18.89
N ALA A 153 1.46 1.81 17.96
CA ALA A 153 2.81 1.82 17.40
C ALA A 153 3.12 3.13 16.67
N HIS A 154 2.20 3.60 15.81
CA HIS A 154 2.36 4.88 15.12
C HIS A 154 2.45 6.06 16.09
N ARG A 155 1.57 6.10 17.10
CA ARG A 155 1.61 7.13 18.16
C ARG A 155 2.92 7.13 18.93
N GLY A 156 3.47 5.95 19.19
CA GLY A 156 4.78 5.80 19.84
C GLY A 156 5.91 6.35 18.96
N ALA A 157 5.93 5.99 17.69
CA ALA A 157 6.93 6.46 16.74
C ALA A 157 6.90 7.98 16.57
N MET A 158 5.70 8.57 16.42
CA MET A 158 5.53 10.03 16.36
C MET A 158 6.00 10.72 17.64
N ALA A 159 5.67 10.18 18.81
CA ALA A 159 6.11 10.72 20.10
C ALA A 159 7.64 10.68 20.28
N GLY A 160 8.32 9.74 19.61
CA GLY A 160 9.78 9.65 19.56
C GLY A 160 10.43 10.50 18.46
N ASP A 161 9.66 11.29 17.71
CA ASP A 161 10.08 12.05 16.52
C ASP A 161 10.72 11.14 15.44
N GLY A 162 10.22 9.91 15.32
CA GLY A 162 10.72 8.91 14.38
C GLY A 162 9.90 8.81 13.09
N ALA A 163 10.51 8.22 12.07
CA ALA A 163 9.82 7.89 10.83
C ALA A 163 8.75 6.82 11.09
N THR A 164 7.58 6.95 10.44
CA THR A 164 6.54 5.92 10.52
C THR A 164 5.84 5.75 9.18
N VAL A 165 5.63 4.48 8.78
CA VAL A 165 5.00 4.11 7.51
C VAL A 165 3.71 3.37 7.81
N CYS A 166 2.60 3.93 7.38
CA CYS A 166 1.28 3.30 7.52
C CYS A 166 0.86 2.67 6.19
N VAL A 167 0.72 1.34 6.17
CA VAL A 167 0.33 0.56 5.00
C VAL A 167 -1.17 0.35 4.99
N LEU A 168 -1.87 0.96 4.05
CA LEU A 168 -3.32 0.98 3.97
C LEU A 168 -3.84 0.07 2.84
N ALA A 169 -4.87 -0.71 3.12
CA ALA A 169 -5.51 -1.57 2.11
C ALA A 169 -6.54 -0.82 1.24
N GLY A 170 -7.06 0.32 1.69
CA GLY A 170 -8.19 1.04 1.08
C GLY A 170 -7.83 2.32 0.33
N GLY A 171 -6.54 2.57 0.08
CA GLY A 171 -6.06 3.80 -0.56
C GLY A 171 -5.73 4.92 0.42
N VAL A 172 -4.87 5.83 -0.01
CA VAL A 172 -4.31 6.89 0.86
C VAL A 172 -5.24 8.09 1.07
N LEU A 173 -6.20 8.32 0.16
CA LEU A 173 -7.10 9.47 0.25
C LEU A 173 -8.27 9.27 1.22
N ASN A 174 -8.64 8.02 1.50
CA ASN A 174 -9.71 7.67 2.42
C ASN A 174 -9.21 6.63 3.43
N PRO A 175 -8.25 7.01 4.29
CA PRO A 175 -7.63 6.07 5.21
C PRO A 175 -8.65 5.52 6.21
N TYR A 176 -8.56 4.22 6.48
CA TYR A 176 -9.41 3.51 7.42
C TYR A 176 -8.57 2.94 8.58
N PRO A 177 -9.09 2.98 9.81
CA PRO A 177 -10.43 3.41 10.23
C PRO A 177 -10.54 4.94 10.39
N ALA A 178 -11.74 5.48 10.14
CA ALA A 178 -11.99 6.92 10.20
C ALA A 178 -11.78 7.53 11.61
N CYS A 179 -11.88 6.73 12.68
CA CYS A 179 -11.56 7.18 14.03
C CYS A 179 -10.10 7.57 14.25
N HIS A 180 -9.18 7.19 13.35
CA HIS A 180 -7.76 7.54 13.38
C HIS A 180 -7.39 8.68 12.42
N THR A 181 -8.37 9.37 11.83
CA THR A 181 -8.12 10.45 10.85
C THR A 181 -7.13 11.49 11.38
N GLU A 182 -7.21 11.84 12.65
CA GLU A 182 -6.28 12.81 13.25
C GLU A 182 -4.86 12.25 13.38
N ASP A 183 -4.72 10.98 13.77
CA ASP A 183 -3.42 10.31 13.81
C ASP A 183 -2.78 10.28 12.40
N PHE A 184 -3.56 9.97 11.37
CA PHE A 184 -3.09 9.96 9.99
C PHE A 184 -2.65 11.36 9.50
N ARG A 185 -3.39 12.41 9.88
CA ARG A 185 -2.97 13.79 9.58
C ARG A 185 -1.65 14.15 10.25
N GLN A 186 -1.49 13.78 11.53
CA GLN A 186 -0.26 14.04 12.27
C GLN A 186 0.92 13.26 11.69
N MET A 187 0.71 12.02 11.23
CA MET A 187 1.76 11.28 10.51
C MET A 187 2.22 12.03 9.27
N VAL A 188 1.28 12.44 8.41
CA VAL A 188 1.57 13.14 7.15
C VAL A 188 2.21 14.51 7.37
N ALA A 189 1.79 15.23 8.40
CA ALA A 189 2.37 16.54 8.76
C ALA A 189 3.77 16.43 9.39
N GLY A 190 4.11 15.27 9.93
CA GLY A 190 5.40 15.00 10.58
C GLY A 190 6.36 14.22 9.68
N ARG A 191 6.96 13.19 10.24
CA ARG A 191 7.93 12.31 9.57
C ARG A 191 7.29 10.97 9.12
N GLY A 192 5.98 10.94 8.98
CA GLY A 192 5.25 9.76 8.56
C GLY A 192 4.78 9.83 7.11
N VAL A 193 4.43 8.65 6.60
CA VAL A 193 3.85 8.48 5.27
C VAL A 193 2.75 7.42 5.31
N LEU A 194 1.65 7.68 4.61
CA LEU A 194 0.64 6.68 4.30
C LEU A 194 0.96 6.09 2.92
N ILE A 195 0.92 4.77 2.78
CA ILE A 195 1.12 4.09 1.49
C ILE A 195 -0.01 3.09 1.23
N SER A 196 -0.29 2.84 -0.05
CA SER A 196 -1.27 1.85 -0.47
C SER A 196 -0.94 1.26 -1.84
#